data_19f8192ad5393e5a219fc5ef9a37bc0f
#
_entry.id   19f8192ad5393e5a219fc5ef9a37bc0f
#
_cell.length_a   1.000
_cell.length_b   1.000
_cell.length_c   1.000
_cell.angle_alpha   90.00
_cell.angle_beta   90.00
_cell.angle_gamma   90.00
#
_symmetry.space_group_name_H-M   'P 1'
#
loop_
_entity.id
_entity.type
_entity.pdbx_description
1 polymer ?
#
loop_
_entity_poly.entity_id
_entity_poly.type
_entity_poly.pdbx_seq_one_letter_code
_entity_poly.pdbx_strand_id
1 'polypeptide(L)'
;MALNDAFLQELKYKTDIEDIISTYVTLKKRGSTSVGLCPFHNEKTPSFTVYPDTQSFYCFGCGAGGDAIGFIRKIENLDYIDAVKLLTERAGMQMPQDGFDDSLSKKRRRVLEANRAAAKYFHNYMMSDEGVEGLNYFLSRGLSLSTVKKFGLGYAPNKWDGLLRNLSAQGFSIPDLLDAGLIRKGQKNNYFDNFRNRVMTPIIDVRGNVIAFGGRVLDDSKPKYINTDNTIAYKKTNELFGLNFAKDSGKNTIILCEGYMDVIAMHQAGFTNAVAGCGTALTSEQVRLISRYADEVILAYDADEAGQKAVRKALSLFRNADIKVRVPVLQYGKDPDEIIKNVGVEKFAAILNGATNEIEFNLESLKGKYNLSSNQGKIDFANEAVKVLYFATPIEQDLYLSKISEELGIEKAPLKAQLESYKRRVNAKNKRNEFKSIMNESVKNSARISRESGTTSKAVKACERFIYLLIKYPDCIKYLDGFNENCLADSFFKQVYLIAVSNIQNGYDNDLMNFSGKISDDETGRLSGILAREYESTNPKAEFLDCLKVLKAEVDKKNKSASEMSDDEFRKLFQNT
;
A
#
# COMPACT_ATOMS: atom_id res chain seq x y z
N MET A 1 20.46 0.96 -18.38
CA MET A 1 20.02 0.00 -19.42
C MET A 1 19.10 -1.02 -18.75
N ALA A 2 18.01 -1.37 -19.42
CA ALA A 2 17.11 -2.43 -18.95
C ALA A 2 17.83 -3.79 -19.01
N LEU A 3 17.29 -4.81 -18.29
CA LEU A 3 17.64 -6.22 -18.50
C LEU A 3 17.66 -6.51 -20.00
N ASN A 4 18.62 -7.33 -20.44
CA ASN A 4 18.69 -7.76 -21.84
C ASN A 4 17.33 -8.35 -22.25
N ASP A 5 16.72 -7.79 -23.29
CA ASP A 5 15.41 -8.22 -23.78
C ASP A 5 15.37 -9.73 -24.08
N ALA A 6 16.50 -10.31 -24.55
CA ALA A 6 16.63 -11.76 -24.78
C ALA A 6 16.49 -12.57 -23.48
N PHE A 7 17.07 -12.11 -22.36
CA PHE A 7 16.93 -12.77 -21.07
C PHE A 7 15.49 -12.69 -20.55
N LEU A 8 14.84 -11.54 -20.69
CA LEU A 8 13.44 -11.37 -20.30
C LEU A 8 12.51 -12.26 -21.14
N GLN A 9 12.81 -12.45 -22.42
CA GLN A 9 12.07 -13.37 -23.29
C GLN A 9 12.26 -14.83 -22.85
N GLU A 10 13.49 -15.22 -22.50
CA GLU A 10 13.76 -16.57 -22.00
C GLU A 10 13.07 -16.81 -20.65
N LEU A 11 13.12 -15.83 -19.73
CA LEU A 11 12.43 -15.89 -18.45
C LEU A 11 10.91 -16.03 -18.65
N LYS A 12 10.34 -15.25 -19.56
CA LYS A 12 8.92 -15.33 -19.92
C LYS A 12 8.57 -16.71 -20.48
N TYR A 13 9.37 -17.27 -21.37
CA TYR A 13 9.12 -18.59 -21.95
C TYR A 13 9.14 -19.70 -20.89
N LYS A 14 9.97 -19.56 -19.85
CA LYS A 14 10.10 -20.52 -18.75
C LYS A 14 9.17 -20.28 -17.57
N THR A 15 8.44 -19.16 -17.55
CA THR A 15 7.52 -18.80 -16.46
C THR A 15 6.13 -18.55 -17.01
N ASP A 16 5.18 -19.42 -16.67
CA ASP A 16 3.76 -19.18 -16.97
C ASP A 16 3.10 -18.39 -15.85
N ILE A 17 2.35 -17.34 -16.22
CA ILE A 17 1.71 -16.47 -15.24
C ILE A 17 0.62 -17.19 -14.44
N GLU A 18 -0.09 -18.14 -15.05
CA GLU A 18 -1.13 -18.92 -14.37
C GLU A 18 -0.51 -19.82 -13.31
N ASP A 19 0.62 -20.47 -13.62
CA ASP A 19 1.37 -21.30 -12.69
C ASP A 19 1.91 -20.48 -11.51
N ILE A 20 2.47 -19.30 -11.78
CA ILE A 20 2.99 -18.42 -10.74
C ILE A 20 1.85 -17.94 -9.84
N ILE A 21 0.77 -17.45 -10.41
CA ILE A 21 -0.35 -16.89 -9.63
C ILE A 21 -1.07 -17.97 -8.85
N SER A 22 -1.19 -19.20 -9.40
CA SER A 22 -1.86 -20.32 -8.72
C SER A 22 -1.17 -20.73 -7.42
N THR A 23 0.12 -20.37 -7.23
CA THR A 23 0.82 -20.59 -5.94
C THR A 23 0.34 -19.65 -4.82
N TYR A 24 -0.36 -18.56 -5.16
CA TYR A 24 -0.86 -17.55 -4.22
C TYR A 24 -2.38 -17.44 -4.20
N VAL A 25 -3.06 -17.80 -5.30
CA VAL A 25 -4.49 -17.59 -5.50
C VAL A 25 -5.11 -18.86 -6.08
N THR A 26 -6.21 -19.31 -5.49
CA THR A 26 -7.00 -20.41 -6.08
C THR A 26 -7.71 -19.92 -7.33
N LEU A 27 -7.28 -20.38 -8.49
CA LEU A 27 -7.83 -20.02 -9.78
C LEU A 27 -8.84 -21.06 -10.27
N LYS A 28 -9.90 -20.58 -10.97
CA LYS A 28 -10.90 -21.40 -11.64
C LYS A 28 -10.95 -21.03 -13.12
N LYS A 29 -10.83 -22.00 -14.01
CA LYS A 29 -10.91 -21.76 -15.46
C LYS A 29 -12.28 -21.26 -15.88
N ARG A 30 -12.27 -20.23 -16.74
CA ARG A 30 -13.46 -19.63 -17.35
C ARG A 30 -13.17 -19.33 -18.83
N GLY A 31 -13.43 -20.30 -19.70
CA GLY A 31 -13.03 -20.21 -21.10
C GLY A 31 -11.51 -20.21 -21.28
N SER A 32 -10.97 -19.21 -21.98
CA SER A 32 -9.53 -19.01 -22.21
C SER A 32 -8.82 -18.31 -21.03
N THR A 33 -9.55 -17.88 -20.01
CA THR A 33 -9.02 -17.15 -18.85
C THR A 33 -9.20 -17.93 -17.56
N SER A 34 -8.49 -17.56 -16.52
CA SER A 34 -8.67 -18.09 -15.18
C SER A 34 -9.05 -16.97 -14.22
N VAL A 35 -10.02 -17.21 -13.34
CA VAL A 35 -10.55 -16.22 -12.40
C VAL A 35 -10.38 -16.68 -10.96
N GLY A 36 -10.10 -15.74 -10.05
CA GLY A 36 -9.97 -15.98 -8.63
C GLY A 36 -10.33 -14.76 -7.80
N LEU A 37 -10.27 -14.91 -6.48
CA LEU A 37 -10.34 -13.77 -5.57
C LEU A 37 -9.04 -12.98 -5.64
N CYS A 38 -9.14 -11.66 -5.69
CA CYS A 38 -7.98 -10.79 -5.82
C CYS A 38 -7.12 -10.82 -4.56
N PRO A 39 -5.80 -11.06 -4.67
CA PRO A 39 -4.91 -11.03 -3.51
C PRO A 39 -4.53 -9.60 -3.09
N PHE A 40 -4.93 -8.59 -3.89
CA PHE A 40 -4.57 -7.19 -3.68
C PHE A 40 -5.71 -6.35 -3.07
N HIS A 41 -6.94 -6.86 -3.06
CA HIS A 41 -8.06 -6.29 -2.32
C HIS A 41 -9.01 -7.40 -1.91
N ASN A 42 -9.83 -7.16 -0.89
CA ASN A 42 -10.79 -8.16 -0.46
C ASN A 42 -12.08 -8.08 -1.26
N GLU A 43 -12.55 -9.26 -1.70
CA GLU A 43 -13.79 -9.42 -2.43
C GLU A 43 -14.41 -10.81 -2.13
N LYS A 44 -15.72 -10.89 -2.19
CA LYS A 44 -16.45 -12.17 -2.04
C LYS A 44 -16.80 -12.81 -3.39
N THR A 45 -16.75 -12.02 -4.46
CA THR A 45 -17.02 -12.46 -5.84
C THR A 45 -15.73 -12.27 -6.65
N PRO A 46 -15.26 -13.31 -7.37
CA PRO A 46 -14.02 -13.23 -8.13
C PRO A 46 -14.06 -12.12 -9.18
N SER A 47 -13.14 -11.15 -9.06
CA SER A 47 -12.91 -10.10 -10.06
C SER A 47 -11.46 -10.06 -10.59
N PHE A 48 -10.61 -10.93 -10.06
CA PHE A 48 -9.24 -11.09 -10.50
C PHE A 48 -9.17 -12.10 -11.64
N THR A 49 -8.73 -11.64 -12.81
CA THR A 49 -8.68 -12.44 -14.03
C THR A 49 -7.23 -12.58 -14.50
N VAL A 50 -6.82 -13.79 -14.80
CA VAL A 50 -5.54 -14.12 -15.41
C VAL A 50 -5.79 -14.45 -16.88
N TYR A 51 -4.95 -13.90 -17.73
CA TYR A 51 -5.00 -14.04 -19.19
C TYR A 51 -3.76 -14.81 -19.66
N PRO A 52 -3.80 -16.14 -19.80
CA PRO A 52 -2.64 -16.93 -20.23
C PRO A 52 -2.13 -16.51 -21.61
N ASP A 53 -3.03 -16.16 -22.54
CA ASP A 53 -2.68 -15.78 -23.92
C ASP A 53 -1.79 -14.52 -23.98
N THR A 54 -1.99 -13.58 -23.04
CA THR A 54 -1.22 -12.32 -22.98
C THR A 54 -0.25 -12.29 -21.82
N GLN A 55 -0.09 -13.39 -21.09
CA GLN A 55 0.76 -13.51 -19.90
C GLN A 55 0.56 -12.35 -18.93
N SER A 56 -0.71 -12.03 -18.63
CA SER A 56 -1.10 -10.87 -17.83
C SER A 56 -2.21 -11.19 -16.84
N PHE A 57 -2.36 -10.33 -15.84
CA PHE A 57 -3.53 -10.33 -14.96
C PHE A 57 -4.15 -8.95 -14.87
N TYR A 58 -5.43 -8.92 -14.56
CA TYR A 58 -6.14 -7.69 -14.24
C TYR A 58 -7.25 -7.95 -13.23
N CYS A 59 -7.39 -7.06 -12.26
CA CYS A 59 -8.47 -7.09 -11.28
C CYS A 59 -9.49 -5.99 -11.58
N PHE A 60 -10.72 -6.37 -11.93
CA PHE A 60 -11.80 -5.41 -12.21
C PHE A 60 -12.34 -4.73 -10.95
N GLY A 61 -12.01 -5.23 -9.74
CA GLY A 61 -12.41 -4.63 -8.48
C GLY A 61 -11.51 -3.47 -8.05
N CYS A 62 -10.17 -3.66 -8.06
CA CYS A 62 -9.23 -2.64 -7.56
C CYS A 62 -8.32 -2.04 -8.63
N GLY A 63 -8.43 -2.48 -9.91
CA GLY A 63 -7.59 -1.99 -11.00
C GLY A 63 -6.14 -2.49 -10.98
N ALA A 64 -5.77 -3.39 -10.07
CA ALA A 64 -4.45 -3.99 -10.06
C ALA A 64 -4.27 -4.84 -11.33
N GLY A 65 -3.20 -4.60 -12.07
CA GLY A 65 -2.88 -5.34 -13.29
C GLY A 65 -1.38 -5.38 -13.53
N GLY A 66 -0.96 -6.21 -14.48
CA GLY A 66 0.43 -6.36 -14.86
C GLY A 66 0.75 -7.76 -15.41
N ASP A 67 2.05 -8.05 -15.48
CA ASP A 67 2.63 -9.34 -15.85
C ASP A 67 3.06 -10.15 -14.62
N ALA A 68 3.74 -11.28 -14.83
CA ALA A 68 4.26 -12.13 -13.76
C ALA A 68 5.24 -11.37 -12.83
N ILE A 69 6.10 -10.51 -13.39
CA ILE A 69 7.04 -9.70 -12.59
C ILE A 69 6.27 -8.69 -11.74
N GLY A 70 5.32 -7.97 -12.34
CA GLY A 70 4.45 -7.03 -11.65
C GLY A 70 3.61 -7.68 -10.56
N PHE A 71 3.14 -8.91 -10.77
CA PHE A 71 2.44 -9.69 -9.77
C PHE A 71 3.34 -10.00 -8.56
N ILE A 72 4.52 -10.58 -8.81
CA ILE A 72 5.49 -10.92 -7.75
C ILE A 72 5.95 -9.67 -6.98
N ARG A 73 6.18 -8.56 -7.68
CA ARG A 73 6.50 -7.27 -7.02
C ARG A 73 5.44 -6.84 -6.03
N LYS A 74 4.17 -6.92 -6.44
CA LYS A 74 3.03 -6.51 -5.61
C LYS A 74 2.77 -7.50 -4.47
N ILE A 75 2.82 -8.81 -4.75
CA ILE A 75 2.47 -9.83 -3.75
C ILE A 75 3.58 -10.02 -2.72
N GLU A 76 4.84 -9.97 -3.11
CA GLU A 76 6.01 -10.14 -2.24
C GLU A 76 6.60 -8.81 -1.74
N ASN A 77 6.03 -7.67 -2.15
CA ASN A 77 6.56 -6.32 -1.87
C ASN A 77 8.04 -6.17 -2.25
N LEU A 78 8.40 -6.66 -3.45
CA LEU A 78 9.75 -6.64 -3.99
C LEU A 78 9.96 -5.47 -4.94
N ASP A 79 11.22 -5.06 -5.11
CA ASP A 79 11.59 -4.25 -6.27
C ASP A 79 11.63 -5.10 -7.56
N TYR A 80 11.81 -4.41 -8.71
CA TYR A 80 11.81 -5.08 -10.01
C TYR A 80 12.88 -6.17 -10.12
N ILE A 81 14.09 -5.88 -9.68
CA ILE A 81 15.23 -6.79 -9.79
C ILE A 81 15.08 -7.99 -8.85
N ASP A 82 14.63 -7.76 -7.62
CA ASP A 82 14.40 -8.85 -6.66
C ASP A 82 13.26 -9.77 -7.13
N ALA A 83 12.21 -9.22 -7.76
CA ALA A 83 11.15 -10.02 -8.35
C ALA A 83 11.66 -10.85 -9.54
N VAL A 84 12.47 -10.25 -10.42
CA VAL A 84 13.11 -10.99 -11.53
C VAL A 84 14.03 -12.07 -10.99
N LYS A 85 14.86 -11.81 -9.96
CA LYS A 85 15.69 -12.83 -9.32
C LYS A 85 14.86 -14.01 -8.81
N LEU A 86 13.78 -13.73 -8.09
CA LEU A 86 12.89 -14.76 -7.56
C LEU A 86 12.28 -15.62 -8.67
N LEU A 87 11.83 -14.99 -9.76
CA LEU A 87 11.30 -15.71 -10.92
C LEU A 87 12.39 -16.51 -11.64
N THR A 88 13.60 -15.96 -11.76
CA THR A 88 14.76 -16.60 -12.37
C THR A 88 15.17 -17.86 -11.60
N GLU A 89 15.20 -17.80 -10.26
CA GLU A 89 15.45 -18.94 -9.38
C GLU A 89 14.36 -20.02 -9.55
N ARG A 90 13.08 -19.63 -9.57
CA ARG A 90 11.96 -20.56 -9.81
C ARG A 90 12.03 -21.22 -11.19
N ALA A 91 12.48 -20.48 -12.21
CA ALA A 91 12.64 -20.99 -13.57
C ALA A 91 13.91 -21.82 -13.77
N GLY A 92 14.75 -21.99 -12.73
CA GLY A 92 16.04 -22.69 -12.83
C GLY A 92 17.03 -22.00 -13.76
N MET A 93 16.92 -20.68 -13.94
CA MET A 93 17.81 -19.86 -14.76
C MET A 93 18.89 -19.20 -13.90
N GLN A 94 19.97 -18.77 -14.56
CA GLN A 94 20.98 -17.93 -13.91
C GLN A 94 20.80 -16.47 -14.34
N MET A 95 20.90 -15.55 -13.36
CA MET A 95 20.88 -14.12 -13.67
C MET A 95 22.07 -13.74 -14.55
N PRO A 96 21.87 -12.92 -15.61
CA PRO A 96 22.97 -12.41 -16.43
C PRO A 96 23.98 -11.65 -15.56
N GLN A 97 25.28 -11.89 -15.81
CA GLN A 97 26.35 -11.18 -15.09
C GLN A 97 26.64 -9.80 -15.68
N ASP A 98 26.31 -9.59 -16.96
CA ASP A 98 26.61 -8.35 -17.69
C ASP A 98 25.33 -7.65 -18.17
N GLY A 99 25.28 -6.31 -18.03
CA GLY A 99 24.27 -5.46 -18.65
C GLY A 99 23.17 -4.91 -17.74
N PHE A 100 23.27 -5.09 -16.43
CA PHE A 100 22.33 -4.47 -15.50
C PHE A 100 22.57 -2.96 -15.35
N ASP A 101 21.57 -2.14 -15.61
CA ASP A 101 21.46 -0.86 -14.94
C ASP A 101 20.96 -1.10 -13.51
N ASP A 102 21.89 -1.52 -12.68
CA ASP A 102 21.71 -1.83 -11.26
C ASP A 102 21.66 -0.53 -10.42
N SER A 103 21.42 0.62 -11.05
CA SER A 103 21.50 1.93 -10.40
C SER A 103 20.51 2.04 -9.23
N LEU A 104 19.25 1.60 -9.40
CA LEU A 104 18.24 1.63 -8.34
C LEU A 104 18.53 0.59 -7.25
N SER A 105 18.94 -0.60 -7.62
CA SER A 105 19.31 -1.66 -6.67
C SER A 105 20.60 -1.29 -5.91
N LYS A 106 21.60 -0.76 -6.61
CA LYS A 106 22.81 -0.18 -5.97
C LYS A 106 22.46 0.96 -5.04
N LYS A 107 21.59 1.86 -5.47
CA LYS A 107 21.12 2.99 -4.68
C LYS A 107 20.39 2.50 -3.42
N ARG A 108 19.46 1.54 -3.55
CA ARG A 108 18.77 0.94 -2.42
C ARG A 108 19.74 0.26 -1.45
N ARG A 109 20.70 -0.50 -1.95
CA ARG A 109 21.73 -1.14 -1.14
C ARG A 109 22.55 -0.10 -0.38
N ARG A 110 23.00 1.00 -1.03
CA ARG A 110 23.72 2.08 -0.37
C ARG A 110 22.90 2.74 0.74
N VAL A 111 21.59 2.95 0.52
CA VAL A 111 20.67 3.46 1.54
C VAL A 111 20.58 2.51 2.74
N LEU A 112 20.48 1.20 2.52
CA LEU A 112 20.44 0.21 3.60
C LEU A 112 21.77 0.14 4.37
N GLU A 113 22.90 0.22 3.67
CA GLU A 113 24.24 0.29 4.28
C GLU A 113 24.39 1.56 5.15
N ALA A 114 23.95 2.72 4.64
CA ALA A 114 23.97 3.98 5.38
C ALA A 114 23.07 3.92 6.63
N ASN A 115 21.87 3.39 6.52
CA ASN A 115 20.97 3.19 7.66
C ASN A 115 21.58 2.26 8.72
N ARG A 116 22.20 1.15 8.29
CA ARG A 116 22.89 0.23 9.21
C ARG A 116 24.06 0.92 9.94
N ALA A 117 24.84 1.73 9.23
CA ALA A 117 25.93 2.50 9.82
C ALA A 117 25.40 3.57 10.79
N ALA A 118 24.31 4.26 10.43
CA ALA A 118 23.64 5.23 11.30
C ALA A 118 23.09 4.57 12.59
N ALA A 119 22.47 3.39 12.49
CA ALA A 119 21.98 2.65 13.65
C ALA A 119 23.14 2.32 14.63
N LYS A 120 24.27 1.86 14.10
CA LYS A 120 25.48 1.62 14.90
C LYS A 120 26.00 2.91 15.55
N TYR A 121 26.04 4.01 14.81
CA TYR A 121 26.48 5.30 15.33
C TYR A 121 25.59 5.76 16.49
N PHE A 122 24.28 5.76 16.34
CA PHE A 122 23.34 6.16 17.38
C PHE A 122 23.40 5.24 18.61
N HIS A 123 23.51 3.92 18.40
CA HIS A 123 23.64 2.96 19.51
C HIS A 123 24.95 3.15 20.26
N ASN A 124 26.09 3.21 19.57
CA ASN A 124 27.39 3.38 20.18
C ASN A 124 27.52 4.72 20.92
N TYR A 125 26.96 5.80 20.32
CA TYR A 125 26.95 7.10 20.99
C TYR A 125 26.13 7.07 22.28
N MET A 126 24.96 6.44 22.27
CA MET A 126 24.13 6.26 23.47
C MET A 126 24.85 5.46 24.57
N MET A 127 25.70 4.50 24.20
CA MET A 127 26.44 3.66 25.14
C MET A 127 27.74 4.30 25.64
N SER A 128 28.13 5.49 25.14
CA SER A 128 29.26 6.26 25.62
C SER A 128 28.84 7.20 26.75
N ASP A 129 29.84 7.73 27.48
CA ASP A 129 29.64 8.72 28.54
C ASP A 129 28.92 9.97 28.04
N GLU A 130 29.20 10.41 26.79
CA GLU A 130 28.57 11.58 26.16
C GLU A 130 27.08 11.37 25.84
N GLY A 131 26.68 10.14 25.62
CA GLY A 131 25.33 9.79 25.20
C GLY A 131 24.44 9.16 26.28
N VAL A 132 24.94 9.09 27.51
CA VAL A 132 24.28 8.42 28.65
C VAL A 132 22.89 8.95 28.96
N GLU A 133 22.57 10.20 28.58
CA GLU A 133 21.24 10.79 28.71
C GLU A 133 20.18 10.00 27.93
N GLY A 134 20.52 9.59 26.71
CA GLY A 134 19.65 8.75 25.89
C GLY A 134 19.41 7.37 26.51
N LEU A 135 20.43 6.75 27.10
CA LEU A 135 20.30 5.49 27.81
C LEU A 135 19.42 5.65 29.05
N ASN A 136 19.69 6.68 29.86
CA ASN A 136 18.92 6.98 31.07
C ASN A 136 17.43 7.20 30.77
N TYR A 137 17.11 7.80 29.64
CA TYR A 137 15.71 7.92 29.19
C TYR A 137 15.04 6.54 29.06
N PHE A 138 15.67 5.58 28.38
CA PHE A 138 15.09 4.25 28.22
C PHE A 138 15.01 3.47 29.54
N LEU A 139 16.02 3.59 30.39
CA LEU A 139 16.02 2.98 31.72
C LEU A 139 14.94 3.58 32.62
N SER A 140 14.74 4.90 32.60
CA SER A 140 13.68 5.58 33.35
C SER A 140 12.28 5.20 32.86
N ARG A 141 12.16 4.80 31.58
CA ARG A 141 10.92 4.20 31.05
C ARG A 141 10.74 2.73 31.45
N GLY A 142 11.67 2.17 32.22
CA GLY A 142 11.60 0.78 32.70
C GLY A 142 12.12 -0.27 31.71
N LEU A 143 12.82 0.13 30.67
CA LEU A 143 13.43 -0.82 29.73
C LEU A 143 14.74 -1.36 30.28
N SER A 144 14.95 -2.67 30.13
CA SER A 144 16.20 -3.34 30.46
C SER A 144 17.27 -3.11 29.40
N LEU A 145 18.55 -3.21 29.77
CA LEU A 145 19.66 -3.14 28.82
C LEU A 145 19.58 -4.21 27.73
N SER A 146 19.06 -5.39 28.05
CA SER A 146 18.84 -6.46 27.07
C SER A 146 17.80 -6.06 26.02
N THR A 147 16.72 -5.40 26.43
CA THR A 147 15.70 -4.86 25.51
C THR A 147 16.25 -3.73 24.65
N VAL A 148 17.01 -2.80 25.26
CA VAL A 148 17.68 -1.71 24.52
C VAL A 148 18.59 -2.26 23.42
N LYS A 149 19.38 -3.29 23.73
CA LYS A 149 20.25 -3.97 22.75
C LYS A 149 19.46 -4.74 21.72
N LYS A 150 18.45 -5.50 22.13
CA LYS A 150 17.59 -6.30 21.22
C LYS A 150 16.95 -5.44 20.12
N PHE A 151 16.46 -4.26 20.48
CA PHE A 151 15.82 -3.34 19.52
C PHE A 151 16.80 -2.40 18.83
N GLY A 152 18.12 -2.44 19.19
CA GLY A 152 19.14 -1.57 18.62
C GLY A 152 18.88 -0.09 18.90
N LEU A 153 18.25 0.23 20.04
CA LEU A 153 17.93 1.61 20.40
C LEU A 153 19.19 2.46 20.50
N GLY A 154 19.05 3.75 20.24
CA GLY A 154 20.18 4.66 20.20
C GLY A 154 19.83 6.08 20.62
N TYR A 155 20.81 6.98 20.52
CA TYR A 155 20.64 8.41 20.77
C TYR A 155 21.36 9.23 19.71
N ALA A 156 20.66 10.15 19.09
CA ALA A 156 21.19 11.12 18.16
C ALA A 156 21.69 12.35 18.96
N PRO A 157 22.99 12.66 18.93
CA PRO A 157 23.55 13.77 19.70
C PRO A 157 22.92 15.10 19.31
N ASN A 158 23.01 16.08 20.22
CA ASN A 158 22.64 17.46 19.92
C ASN A 158 23.73 18.17 19.13
N LYS A 159 24.08 17.62 17.96
CA LYS A 159 25.12 18.15 17.04
C LYS A 159 24.48 18.33 15.66
N TRP A 160 24.84 19.40 14.95
CA TRP A 160 24.24 19.71 13.65
C TRP A 160 24.69 18.76 12.53
N ASP A 161 25.88 18.21 12.58
CA ASP A 161 26.53 17.44 11.53
C ASP A 161 27.35 16.24 12.07
N GLY A 162 27.01 15.76 13.26
CA GLY A 162 27.76 14.67 13.92
C GLY A 162 27.64 13.36 13.15
N LEU A 163 26.43 12.97 12.74
CA LEU A 163 26.18 11.79 11.91
C LEU A 163 26.78 11.98 10.52
N LEU A 164 26.55 13.15 9.90
CA LEU A 164 27.05 13.48 8.57
C LEU A 164 28.58 13.29 8.51
N ARG A 165 29.35 13.89 9.45
CA ARG A 165 30.81 13.75 9.49
C ARG A 165 31.24 12.30 9.68
N ASN A 166 30.59 11.59 10.60
CA ASN A 166 30.95 10.22 10.91
C ASN A 166 30.73 9.29 9.70
N LEU A 167 29.58 9.40 9.01
CA LEU A 167 29.28 8.56 7.86
C LEU A 167 30.06 8.95 6.61
N SER A 168 30.33 10.26 6.40
CA SER A 168 31.22 10.70 5.32
C SER A 168 32.64 10.16 5.47
N ALA A 169 33.17 10.09 6.70
CA ALA A 169 34.45 9.46 6.99
C ALA A 169 34.47 7.95 6.69
N GLN A 170 33.30 7.28 6.70
CA GLN A 170 33.14 5.89 6.32
C GLN A 170 32.90 5.70 4.81
N GLY A 171 32.97 6.76 3.99
CA GLY A 171 32.84 6.71 2.53
C GLY A 171 31.39 6.78 2.01
N PHE A 172 30.44 7.27 2.83
CA PHE A 172 29.09 7.59 2.33
C PHE A 172 29.07 9.00 1.74
N SER A 173 28.53 9.11 0.53
CA SER A 173 28.39 10.40 -0.15
C SER A 173 27.17 11.19 0.38
N ILE A 174 27.16 12.50 0.17
CA ILE A 174 25.99 13.36 0.49
C ILE A 174 24.70 12.85 -0.16
N PRO A 175 24.68 12.47 -1.45
CA PRO A 175 23.49 11.84 -2.07
C PRO A 175 23.01 10.57 -1.34
N ASP A 176 23.94 9.65 -0.93
CA ASP A 176 23.55 8.44 -0.20
C ASP A 176 22.80 8.79 1.10
N LEU A 177 23.29 9.80 1.84
CA LEU A 177 22.73 10.21 3.13
C LEU A 177 21.41 10.97 2.98
N LEU A 178 21.25 11.76 1.91
CA LEU A 178 19.97 12.40 1.54
C LEU A 178 18.93 11.36 1.15
N ASP A 179 19.31 10.41 0.30
CA ASP A 179 18.43 9.34 -0.16
C ASP A 179 17.98 8.41 0.99
N ALA A 180 18.82 8.26 2.01
CA ALA A 180 18.49 7.54 3.25
C ALA A 180 17.63 8.38 4.23
N GLY A 181 17.43 9.68 3.98
CA GLY A 181 16.72 10.59 4.87
C GLY A 181 17.46 10.85 6.20
N LEU A 182 18.76 10.59 6.26
CA LEU A 182 19.59 10.77 7.45
C LEU A 182 20.03 12.23 7.64
N ILE A 183 20.14 12.97 6.55
CA ILE A 183 20.48 14.39 6.53
C ILE A 183 19.47 15.19 5.73
N ARG A 184 19.46 16.50 5.93
CA ARG A 184 18.64 17.45 5.16
C ARG A 184 19.49 18.56 4.57
N LYS A 185 19.05 19.13 3.45
CA LYS A 185 19.64 20.30 2.83
C LYS A 185 19.03 21.56 3.45
N GLY A 186 19.88 22.45 3.95
CA GLY A 186 19.47 23.74 4.48
C GLY A 186 19.39 24.84 3.42
N GLN A 187 18.85 25.99 3.79
CA GLN A 187 18.64 27.14 2.89
C GLN A 187 19.92 27.70 2.26
N LYS A 188 21.07 27.58 2.97
CA LYS A 188 22.38 28.11 2.51
C LYS A 188 23.25 27.04 1.83
N ASN A 189 22.65 26.05 1.17
CA ASN A 189 23.36 24.92 0.54
C ASN A 189 24.23 24.09 1.51
N ASN A 190 24.03 24.20 2.82
CA ASN A 190 24.65 23.37 3.84
C ASN A 190 23.78 22.12 4.08
N TYR A 191 24.41 21.09 4.64
CA TYR A 191 23.73 19.85 5.02
C TYR A 191 23.82 19.67 6.53
N PHE A 192 22.77 19.09 7.13
CA PHE A 192 22.70 18.86 8.56
C PHE A 192 21.95 17.57 8.89
N ASP A 193 22.21 17.01 10.06
CA ASP A 193 21.59 15.78 10.54
C ASP A 193 20.07 15.95 10.69
N ASN A 194 19.29 15.01 10.16
CA ASN A 194 17.83 15.02 10.28
C ASN A 194 17.38 14.79 11.73
N PHE A 195 18.12 13.94 12.46
CA PHE A 195 17.84 13.60 13.85
C PHE A 195 18.88 14.24 14.77
N ARG A 196 18.44 15.04 15.72
CA ARG A 196 19.29 15.72 16.70
C ARG A 196 18.55 15.76 18.04
N ASN A 197 19.29 15.55 19.14
CA ASN A 197 18.76 15.51 20.51
C ASN A 197 17.54 14.60 20.64
N ARG A 198 17.64 13.35 20.09
CA ARG A 198 16.51 12.41 20.07
C ARG A 198 16.97 11.01 20.43
N VAL A 199 16.17 10.34 21.25
CA VAL A 199 16.29 8.88 21.36
C VAL A 199 15.78 8.26 20.06
N MET A 200 16.54 7.26 19.58
CA MET A 200 16.38 6.69 18.25
C MET A 200 15.89 5.25 18.31
N THR A 201 14.90 4.97 17.52
CA THR A 201 14.33 3.63 17.33
C THR A 201 14.51 3.24 15.86
N PRO A 202 15.37 2.27 15.54
CA PRO A 202 15.51 1.77 14.17
C PRO A 202 14.28 0.99 13.77
N ILE A 203 13.79 1.22 12.56
CA ILE A 203 12.71 0.45 11.92
C ILE A 203 13.39 -0.61 11.07
N ILE A 204 13.07 -1.87 11.35
CA ILE A 204 13.72 -3.04 10.74
C ILE A 204 12.67 -3.80 9.94
N ASP A 205 12.97 -4.08 8.67
CA ASP A 205 12.10 -4.86 7.79
C ASP A 205 12.10 -6.36 8.18
N VAL A 206 11.20 -7.14 7.59
CA VAL A 206 11.09 -8.58 7.84
C VAL A 206 12.34 -9.39 7.45
N ARG A 207 13.28 -8.80 6.70
CA ARG A 207 14.56 -9.39 6.30
C ARG A 207 15.72 -9.03 7.24
N GLY A 208 15.46 -8.18 8.25
CA GLY A 208 16.47 -7.73 9.21
C GLY A 208 17.28 -6.49 8.79
N ASN A 209 16.87 -5.80 7.71
CA ASN A 209 17.52 -4.56 7.30
C ASN A 209 16.97 -3.36 8.07
N VAL A 210 17.85 -2.45 8.49
CA VAL A 210 17.43 -1.15 9.00
C VAL A 210 17.01 -0.28 7.82
N ILE A 211 15.72 0.01 7.72
CA ILE A 211 15.11 0.73 6.60
C ILE A 211 14.81 2.19 6.90
N ALA A 212 14.62 2.54 8.19
CA ALA A 212 14.24 3.87 8.64
C ALA A 212 14.48 4.04 10.14
N PHE A 213 14.14 5.23 10.66
CA PHE A 213 14.23 5.56 12.08
C PHE A 213 13.02 6.34 12.56
N GLY A 214 12.61 6.07 13.80
CA GLY A 214 11.80 6.96 14.61
C GLY A 214 12.69 7.69 15.62
N GLY A 215 12.46 8.99 15.82
CA GLY A 215 13.20 9.80 16.77
C GLY A 215 12.28 10.58 17.69
N ARG A 216 12.44 10.45 19.02
CA ARG A 216 11.68 11.19 20.03
C ARG A 216 12.58 12.16 20.77
N VAL A 217 12.17 13.42 20.92
CA VAL A 217 12.91 14.42 21.71
C VAL A 217 12.92 14.04 23.19
N LEU A 218 14.00 14.44 23.88
CA LEU A 218 14.13 14.30 25.34
C LEU A 218 13.51 15.48 26.11
N ASP A 219 13.37 16.63 25.43
CA ASP A 219 12.84 17.87 25.96
C ASP A 219 11.41 18.15 25.42
N ASP A 220 10.83 19.33 25.69
CA ASP A 220 9.52 19.75 25.25
C ASP A 220 9.51 20.34 23.83
N SER A 221 10.59 20.19 23.07
CA SER A 221 10.68 20.69 21.70
C SER A 221 9.70 19.96 20.78
N LYS A 222 9.19 20.67 19.77
CA LYS A 222 8.25 20.12 18.79
C LYS A 222 8.92 19.97 17.43
N PRO A 223 8.54 18.95 16.67
CA PRO A 223 7.59 17.88 17.00
C PRO A 223 8.19 16.83 17.95
N LYS A 224 7.34 16.31 18.86
CA LYS A 224 7.74 15.28 19.85
C LYS A 224 8.35 14.05 19.19
N TYR A 225 7.74 13.57 18.11
CA TYR A 225 8.22 12.45 17.30
C TYR A 225 8.47 12.90 15.87
N ILE A 226 9.53 12.41 15.26
CA ILE A 226 9.78 12.45 13.82
C ILE A 226 10.14 11.06 13.33
N ASN A 227 9.68 10.71 12.14
CA ASN A 227 10.06 9.47 11.46
C ASN A 227 10.76 9.83 10.15
N THR A 228 11.66 8.96 9.68
CA THR A 228 12.23 9.06 8.33
C THR A 228 11.09 9.24 7.32
N ASP A 229 11.25 10.13 6.36
CA ASP A 229 10.32 10.27 5.24
C ASP A 229 10.41 9.06 4.30
N ASN A 230 9.47 8.92 3.34
CA ASN A 230 9.55 7.83 2.38
C ASN A 230 10.86 7.91 1.59
N THR A 231 11.52 6.76 1.46
CA THR A 231 12.77 6.59 0.71
C THR A 231 12.63 5.43 -0.29
N ILE A 232 13.66 5.18 -1.08
CA ILE A 232 13.71 3.98 -1.93
C ILE A 232 13.67 2.66 -1.13
N ALA A 233 14.07 2.69 0.15
CA ALA A 233 14.09 1.52 1.04
C ALA A 233 12.90 1.45 1.99
N TYR A 234 12.12 2.52 2.15
CA TYR A 234 11.10 2.65 3.18
C TYR A 234 9.85 3.40 2.71
N LYS A 235 8.68 2.79 2.95
CA LYS A 235 7.36 3.44 2.79
C LYS A 235 6.57 3.26 4.08
N LYS A 236 6.24 4.37 4.76
CA LYS A 236 5.49 4.36 6.04
C LYS A 236 4.21 3.55 5.99
N THR A 237 3.56 3.52 4.84
CA THR A 237 2.28 2.85 4.61
C THR A 237 2.39 1.34 4.45
N ASN A 238 3.59 0.81 4.23
CA ASN A 238 3.79 -0.59 3.86
C ASN A 238 4.52 -1.39 4.94
N GLU A 239 5.05 -0.71 5.96
CA GLU A 239 5.90 -1.33 6.98
C GLU A 239 5.23 -1.28 8.36
N LEU A 240 5.59 -2.25 9.21
CA LEU A 240 5.17 -2.35 10.60
C LEU A 240 6.39 -2.50 11.50
N PHE A 241 6.47 -1.65 12.52
CA PHE A 241 7.50 -1.76 13.55
C PHE A 241 7.29 -3.02 14.39
N GLY A 242 8.35 -3.77 14.65
CA GLY A 242 8.32 -4.99 15.44
C GLY A 242 7.93 -6.26 14.67
N LEU A 243 7.52 -6.15 13.40
CA LEU A 243 7.10 -7.31 12.61
C LEU A 243 8.26 -8.29 12.35
N ASN A 244 9.49 -7.79 12.22
CA ASN A 244 10.70 -8.61 12.13
C ASN A 244 10.87 -9.60 13.29
N PHE A 245 10.36 -9.27 14.47
CA PHE A 245 10.32 -10.16 15.64
C PHE A 245 9.01 -10.95 15.71
N ALA A 246 7.88 -10.29 15.41
CA ALA A 246 6.56 -10.87 15.55
C ALA A 246 6.35 -12.07 14.62
N LYS A 247 6.89 -12.06 13.41
CA LYS A 247 6.79 -13.16 12.44
C LYS A 247 7.36 -14.48 12.97
N ASP A 248 8.38 -14.42 13.82
CA ASP A 248 9.07 -15.59 14.39
C ASP A 248 8.55 -15.94 15.80
N SER A 249 7.47 -15.32 16.27
CA SER A 249 6.91 -15.52 17.60
C SER A 249 6.23 -16.90 17.79
N GLY A 250 5.96 -17.63 16.71
CA GLY A 250 5.20 -18.87 16.71
C GLY A 250 3.71 -18.71 17.05
N LYS A 251 3.17 -17.47 17.03
CA LYS A 251 1.79 -17.16 17.34
C LYS A 251 1.03 -16.75 16.09
N ASN A 252 -0.17 -17.28 15.89
CA ASN A 252 -1.08 -16.89 14.81
C ASN A 252 -1.88 -15.60 15.11
N THR A 253 -1.52 -14.90 16.18
CA THR A 253 -2.17 -13.66 16.62
C THR A 253 -1.15 -12.53 16.63
N ILE A 254 -1.46 -11.39 16.03
CA ILE A 254 -0.69 -10.15 16.14
C ILE A 254 -1.40 -9.19 17.09
N ILE A 255 -0.64 -8.51 17.95
CA ILE A 255 -1.14 -7.42 18.80
C ILE A 255 -0.69 -6.11 18.17
N LEU A 256 -1.66 -5.31 17.72
CA LEU A 256 -1.41 -4.05 17.04
C LEU A 256 -1.56 -2.88 18.02
N CYS A 257 -0.46 -2.16 18.26
CA CYS A 257 -0.35 -0.99 19.15
C CYS A 257 -0.23 0.31 18.33
N GLU A 258 -0.33 1.47 18.99
CA GLU A 258 -0.15 2.77 18.34
C GLU A 258 1.33 3.15 18.21
N GLY A 259 2.12 2.93 19.26
CA GLY A 259 3.46 3.46 19.39
C GLY A 259 4.58 2.42 19.45
N TYR A 260 5.79 2.87 19.12
CA TYR A 260 7.00 2.04 19.22
C TYR A 260 7.31 1.64 20.66
N MET A 261 7.05 2.54 21.62
CA MET A 261 7.34 2.27 23.02
C MET A 261 6.44 1.19 23.59
N ASP A 262 5.16 1.16 23.19
CA ASP A 262 4.22 0.11 23.59
C ASP A 262 4.69 -1.26 23.10
N VAL A 263 5.09 -1.34 21.82
CA VAL A 263 5.64 -2.57 21.25
C VAL A 263 6.88 -3.02 22.00
N ILE A 264 7.83 -2.10 22.29
CA ILE A 264 9.08 -2.45 22.99
C ILE A 264 8.77 -2.94 24.42
N ALA A 265 7.88 -2.25 25.15
CA ALA A 265 7.47 -2.65 26.49
C ALA A 265 6.75 -4.01 26.48
N MET A 266 5.85 -4.24 25.52
CA MET A 266 5.18 -5.51 25.35
C MET A 266 6.15 -6.65 25.03
N HIS A 267 7.10 -6.44 24.15
CA HIS A 267 8.15 -7.43 23.86
C HIS A 267 8.99 -7.76 25.09
N GLN A 268 9.33 -6.74 25.91
CA GLN A 268 10.01 -6.96 27.18
C GLN A 268 9.17 -7.80 28.15
N ALA A 269 7.88 -7.58 28.15
CA ALA A 269 6.91 -8.35 28.97
C ALA A 269 6.58 -9.74 28.41
N GLY A 270 7.20 -10.16 27.28
CA GLY A 270 6.99 -11.48 26.68
C GLY A 270 5.93 -11.56 25.58
N PHE A 271 5.27 -10.45 25.24
CA PHE A 271 4.32 -10.37 24.10
C PHE A 271 5.07 -10.09 22.80
N THR A 272 5.83 -11.08 22.33
CA THR A 272 6.74 -10.97 21.18
C THR A 272 6.03 -10.86 19.83
N ASN A 273 4.72 -10.93 19.79
CA ASN A 273 3.84 -10.74 18.63
C ASN A 273 3.23 -9.34 18.54
N ALA A 274 3.74 -8.36 19.32
CA ALA A 274 3.29 -6.98 19.26
C ALA A 274 3.95 -6.24 18.09
N VAL A 275 3.17 -5.41 17.38
CA VAL A 275 3.62 -4.55 16.28
C VAL A 275 2.94 -3.18 16.34
N ALA A 276 3.49 -2.19 15.64
CA ALA A 276 2.84 -0.88 15.49
C ALA A 276 3.00 -0.32 14.08
N GLY A 277 2.14 0.63 13.70
CA GLY A 277 2.32 1.43 12.50
C GLY A 277 3.54 2.34 12.60
N CYS A 278 4.00 2.85 11.47
CA CYS A 278 5.21 3.69 11.39
C CYS A 278 4.87 5.20 11.43
N GLY A 279 4.05 5.62 12.38
CA GLY A 279 3.67 7.04 12.57
C GLY A 279 2.64 7.55 11.57
N THR A 280 1.83 6.67 11.02
CA THR A 280 0.64 6.96 10.21
C THR A 280 -0.53 6.12 10.71
N ALA A 281 -1.76 6.55 10.40
CA ALA A 281 -2.90 5.68 10.62
C ALA A 281 -2.75 4.38 9.82
N LEU A 282 -3.31 3.29 10.32
CA LEU A 282 -3.29 1.97 9.67
C LEU A 282 -3.77 2.06 8.22
N THR A 283 -3.10 1.35 7.34
CA THR A 283 -3.37 1.31 5.89
C THR A 283 -3.82 -0.07 5.44
N SER A 284 -4.42 -0.14 4.24
CA SER A 284 -4.77 -1.42 3.60
C SER A 284 -3.55 -2.30 3.31
N GLU A 285 -2.41 -1.69 3.01
CA GLU A 285 -1.14 -2.37 2.76
C GLU A 285 -0.62 -3.04 4.05
N GLN A 286 -0.69 -2.33 5.18
CA GLN A 286 -0.31 -2.87 6.48
C GLN A 286 -1.27 -4.00 6.94
N VAL A 287 -2.58 -3.88 6.68
CA VAL A 287 -3.54 -4.96 6.94
C VAL A 287 -3.19 -6.20 6.13
N ARG A 288 -2.90 -6.07 4.84
CA ARG A 288 -2.44 -7.20 4.00
C ARG A 288 -1.14 -7.81 4.51
N LEU A 289 -0.22 -6.96 4.98
CA LEU A 289 1.03 -7.44 5.55
C LEU A 289 0.78 -8.28 6.81
N ILE A 290 -0.12 -7.83 7.70
CA ILE A 290 -0.53 -8.56 8.90
C ILE A 290 -1.16 -9.90 8.52
N SER A 291 -2.08 -9.94 7.53
CA SER A 291 -2.80 -11.15 7.11
C SER A 291 -1.89 -12.26 6.56
N ARG A 292 -0.62 -11.96 6.25
CA ARG A 292 0.37 -12.99 5.85
C ARG A 292 0.98 -13.72 7.04
N TYR A 293 0.91 -13.12 8.23
CA TYR A 293 1.62 -13.63 9.43
C TYR A 293 0.67 -14.00 10.57
N ALA A 294 -0.63 -13.68 10.45
CA ALA A 294 -1.59 -13.97 11.51
C ALA A 294 -3.01 -14.15 10.96
N ASP A 295 -3.76 -15.04 11.61
CA ASP A 295 -5.19 -15.27 11.40
C ASP A 295 -6.06 -14.40 12.30
N GLU A 296 -5.46 -13.79 13.34
CA GLU A 296 -6.12 -12.97 14.32
C GLU A 296 -5.31 -11.72 14.68
N VAL A 297 -6.01 -10.61 14.91
CA VAL A 297 -5.42 -9.34 15.38
C VAL A 297 -6.12 -8.89 16.66
N ILE A 298 -5.34 -8.47 17.64
CA ILE A 298 -5.83 -7.78 18.84
C ILE A 298 -5.44 -6.30 18.71
N LEU A 299 -6.43 -5.40 18.68
CA LEU A 299 -6.22 -3.94 18.56
C LEU A 299 -6.01 -3.35 19.97
N ALA A 300 -4.78 -3.25 20.42
CA ALA A 300 -4.40 -2.70 21.72
C ALA A 300 -3.97 -1.21 21.57
N TYR A 301 -4.86 -0.38 21.04
CA TYR A 301 -4.68 1.07 20.87
C TYR A 301 -5.00 1.83 22.17
N ASP A 302 -4.58 3.08 22.26
CA ASP A 302 -4.77 3.92 23.42
C ASP A 302 -6.26 4.00 23.83
N ALA A 303 -6.54 4.08 25.13
CA ALA A 303 -7.90 4.13 25.66
C ALA A 303 -8.60 5.48 25.43
N ASP A 304 -7.88 6.51 24.98
CA ASP A 304 -8.41 7.85 24.77
C ASP A 304 -9.32 7.94 23.53
N GLU A 305 -9.92 9.10 23.31
CA GLU A 305 -10.86 9.34 22.19
C GLU A 305 -10.17 9.16 20.82
N ALA A 306 -8.89 9.53 20.70
CA ALA A 306 -8.13 9.39 19.46
C ALA A 306 -7.87 7.91 19.14
N GLY A 307 -7.44 7.13 20.14
CA GLY A 307 -7.25 5.69 20.02
C GLY A 307 -8.55 4.96 19.70
N GLN A 308 -9.67 5.36 20.33
CA GLN A 308 -11.00 4.80 20.01
C GLN A 308 -11.44 5.10 18.55
N LYS A 309 -11.09 6.27 18.02
CA LYS A 309 -11.31 6.59 16.59
C LYS A 309 -10.41 5.74 15.70
N ALA A 310 -9.15 5.54 16.11
CA ALA A 310 -8.21 4.70 15.38
C ALA A 310 -8.66 3.22 15.36
N VAL A 311 -9.16 2.68 16.48
CA VAL A 311 -9.78 1.34 16.54
C VAL A 311 -10.92 1.21 15.53
N ARG A 312 -11.88 2.14 15.52
CA ARG A 312 -13.00 2.08 14.57
C ARG A 312 -12.55 2.11 13.11
N LYS A 313 -11.53 2.92 12.80
CA LYS A 313 -10.93 2.96 11.46
C LYS A 313 -10.23 1.64 11.13
N ALA A 314 -9.45 1.08 12.05
CA ALA A 314 -8.78 -0.20 11.89
C ALA A 314 -9.79 -1.33 11.64
N LEU A 315 -10.85 -1.42 12.45
CA LEU A 315 -11.94 -2.38 12.26
C LEU A 315 -12.53 -2.31 10.85
N SER A 316 -12.74 -1.10 10.31
CA SER A 316 -13.28 -0.93 8.95
C SER A 316 -12.33 -1.46 7.86
N LEU A 317 -11.01 -1.37 8.07
CA LEU A 317 -10.00 -1.90 7.16
C LEU A 317 -9.90 -3.43 7.25
N PHE A 318 -9.95 -3.98 8.46
CA PHE A 318 -9.89 -5.43 8.69
C PHE A 318 -11.14 -6.16 8.24
N ARG A 319 -12.33 -5.53 8.20
CA ARG A 319 -13.54 -6.14 7.63
C ARG A 319 -13.36 -6.62 6.19
N ASN A 320 -12.46 -5.98 5.46
CA ASN A 320 -12.12 -6.35 4.10
C ASN A 320 -10.98 -7.39 4.02
N ALA A 321 -10.41 -7.79 5.14
CA ALA A 321 -9.41 -8.85 5.23
C ALA A 321 -10.03 -10.04 5.97
N ASP A 322 -9.80 -11.25 5.50
CA ASP A 322 -10.32 -12.47 6.16
C ASP A 322 -9.47 -12.80 7.41
N ILE A 323 -9.52 -11.89 8.39
CA ILE A 323 -8.76 -11.97 9.64
C ILE A 323 -9.68 -11.63 10.81
N LYS A 324 -9.59 -12.43 11.88
CA LYS A 324 -10.36 -12.18 13.10
C LYS A 324 -9.80 -10.96 13.83
N VAL A 325 -10.68 -10.10 14.32
CA VAL A 325 -10.25 -8.92 15.09
C VAL A 325 -10.90 -8.96 16.45
N ARG A 326 -10.08 -8.76 17.48
CA ARG A 326 -10.52 -8.56 18.86
C ARG A 326 -10.03 -7.23 19.41
N VAL A 327 -10.82 -6.63 20.27
CA VAL A 327 -10.53 -5.35 20.92
C VAL A 327 -10.58 -5.53 22.43
N PRO A 328 -9.46 -5.36 23.16
CA PRO A 328 -9.46 -5.41 24.59
C PRO A 328 -10.06 -4.11 25.18
N VAL A 329 -10.75 -4.25 26.30
CA VAL A 329 -11.14 -3.09 27.11
C VAL A 329 -9.95 -2.74 27.99
N LEU A 330 -9.20 -1.71 27.60
CA LEU A 330 -8.04 -1.26 28.35
C LEU A 330 -8.50 -0.57 29.65
N GLN A 331 -8.13 -1.15 30.78
CA GLN A 331 -8.35 -0.65 32.12
C GLN A 331 -7.00 -0.52 32.84
N TYR A 332 -6.93 0.29 33.88
CA TYR A 332 -5.73 0.50 34.71
C TYR A 332 -4.58 1.29 34.07
N GLY A 333 -4.78 1.86 32.91
CA GLY A 333 -3.81 2.71 32.19
C GLY A 333 -4.37 3.15 30.85
N LYS A 334 -3.71 4.12 30.22
CA LYS A 334 -4.14 4.69 28.92
C LYS A 334 -3.58 3.91 27.72
N ASP A 335 -2.43 3.27 27.91
CA ASP A 335 -1.72 2.53 26.88
C ASP A 335 -1.15 1.19 27.44
N PRO A 336 -0.74 0.25 26.58
CA PRO A 336 -0.19 -1.03 27.01
C PRO A 336 1.01 -0.92 27.96
N ASP A 337 1.93 0.03 27.71
CA ASP A 337 3.13 0.26 28.55
C ASP A 337 2.73 0.64 29.98
N GLU A 338 1.79 1.59 30.11
CA GLU A 338 1.30 2.03 31.41
C GLU A 338 0.55 0.92 32.17
N ILE A 339 -0.29 0.15 31.47
CA ILE A 339 -1.04 -0.95 32.10
C ILE A 339 -0.10 -2.04 32.62
N ILE A 340 0.89 -2.45 31.82
CA ILE A 340 1.87 -3.46 32.25
C ILE A 340 2.62 -2.99 33.50
N LYS A 341 2.98 -1.71 33.59
CA LYS A 341 3.64 -1.11 34.77
C LYS A 341 2.74 -1.08 36.00
N ASN A 342 1.46 -0.74 35.81
CA ASN A 342 0.53 -0.54 36.92
C ASN A 342 0.02 -1.85 37.52
N VAL A 343 -0.25 -2.86 36.67
CA VAL A 343 -0.94 -4.09 37.13
C VAL A 343 -0.19 -5.40 36.84
N GLY A 344 0.95 -5.32 36.14
CA GLY A 344 1.80 -6.46 35.82
C GLY A 344 1.36 -7.26 34.59
N VAL A 345 2.26 -8.15 34.17
CA VAL A 345 2.16 -8.92 32.91
C VAL A 345 0.97 -9.88 32.92
N GLU A 346 0.73 -10.58 34.04
CA GLU A 346 -0.34 -11.58 34.13
C GLU A 346 -1.73 -10.96 33.98
N LYS A 347 -1.96 -9.80 34.61
CA LYS A 347 -3.23 -9.10 34.50
C LYS A 347 -3.44 -8.50 33.13
N PHE A 348 -2.38 -7.99 32.52
CA PHE A 348 -2.43 -7.53 31.12
C PHE A 348 -2.72 -8.68 30.15
N ALA A 349 -2.13 -9.86 30.36
CA ALA A 349 -2.46 -11.05 29.58
C ALA A 349 -3.95 -11.43 29.72
N ALA A 350 -4.52 -11.33 30.94
CA ALA A 350 -5.95 -11.55 31.17
C ALA A 350 -6.82 -10.53 30.41
N ILE A 351 -6.42 -9.25 30.36
CA ILE A 351 -7.11 -8.20 29.56
C ILE A 351 -7.09 -8.57 28.07
N LEU A 352 -5.95 -8.98 27.52
CA LEU A 352 -5.85 -9.39 26.11
C LEU A 352 -6.68 -10.65 25.82
N ASN A 353 -6.71 -11.62 26.74
CA ASN A 353 -7.52 -12.83 26.59
C ASN A 353 -9.03 -12.53 26.68
N GLY A 354 -9.42 -11.54 27.47
CA GLY A 354 -10.78 -11.03 27.57
C GLY A 354 -11.20 -10.06 26.45
N ALA A 355 -10.35 -9.87 25.44
CA ALA A 355 -10.67 -8.99 24.30
C ALA A 355 -11.93 -9.49 23.57
N THR A 356 -12.87 -8.56 23.33
CA THR A 356 -14.16 -8.82 22.68
C THR A 356 -14.05 -8.74 21.17
N ASN A 357 -14.98 -9.36 20.45
CA ASN A 357 -15.06 -9.23 19.00
C ASN A 357 -15.56 -7.82 18.60
N GLU A 358 -15.44 -7.51 17.30
CA GLU A 358 -15.83 -6.20 16.74
C GLU A 358 -17.28 -5.84 17.08
N ILE A 359 -18.19 -6.79 17.00
CA ILE A 359 -19.62 -6.54 17.22
C ILE A 359 -19.87 -6.12 18.67
N GLU A 360 -19.33 -6.87 19.61
CA GLU A 360 -19.49 -6.60 21.04
C GLU A 360 -18.85 -5.27 21.43
N PHE A 361 -17.63 -4.99 20.95
CA PHE A 361 -16.97 -3.71 21.15
C PHE A 361 -17.81 -2.52 20.63
N ASN A 362 -18.36 -2.63 19.41
CA ASN A 362 -19.19 -1.58 18.83
C ASN A 362 -20.51 -1.40 19.59
N LEU A 363 -21.16 -2.49 20.02
CA LEU A 363 -22.39 -2.44 20.82
C LEU A 363 -22.15 -1.79 22.19
N GLU A 364 -21.08 -2.16 22.89
CA GLU A 364 -20.72 -1.52 24.17
C GLU A 364 -20.39 -0.03 24.00
N SER A 365 -19.65 0.31 22.96
CA SER A 365 -19.37 1.73 22.62
C SER A 365 -20.64 2.54 22.30
N LEU A 366 -21.67 1.89 21.75
CA LEU A 366 -22.97 2.53 21.50
C LEU A 366 -23.77 2.72 22.78
N LYS A 367 -23.76 1.74 23.70
CA LYS A 367 -24.47 1.86 24.99
C LYS A 367 -24.07 3.11 25.76
N GLY A 368 -22.79 3.43 25.79
CA GLY A 368 -22.29 4.65 26.44
C GLY A 368 -22.79 5.98 25.85
N LYS A 369 -23.40 5.96 24.64
CA LYS A 369 -23.88 7.15 23.96
C LYS A 369 -25.38 7.43 24.12
N TYR A 370 -26.15 6.41 24.48
CA TYR A 370 -27.61 6.49 24.54
C TYR A 370 -28.14 6.25 25.95
N ASN A 371 -29.14 7.01 26.35
CA ASN A 371 -29.82 6.78 27.61
C ASN A 371 -30.84 5.64 27.47
N LEU A 372 -30.42 4.43 27.82
CA LEU A 372 -31.27 3.22 27.72
C LEU A 372 -32.42 3.17 28.73
N SER A 373 -32.49 4.12 29.66
CA SER A 373 -33.66 4.26 30.55
C SER A 373 -34.84 4.94 29.88
N SER A 374 -34.62 5.66 28.77
CA SER A 374 -35.68 6.33 27.99
C SER A 374 -36.09 5.52 26.78
N ASN A 375 -37.38 5.54 26.42
CA ASN A 375 -37.87 4.87 25.22
C ASN A 375 -37.18 5.39 23.95
N GLN A 376 -36.95 6.71 23.85
CA GLN A 376 -36.25 7.28 22.69
C GLN A 376 -34.81 6.78 22.62
N GLY A 377 -34.07 6.77 23.73
CA GLY A 377 -32.70 6.24 23.77
C GLY A 377 -32.60 4.76 23.41
N LYS A 378 -33.58 3.94 23.84
CA LYS A 378 -33.69 2.55 23.41
C LYS A 378 -33.90 2.40 21.91
N ILE A 379 -34.77 3.23 21.32
CA ILE A 379 -35.05 3.22 19.88
C ILE A 379 -33.79 3.64 19.09
N ASP A 380 -33.13 4.72 19.52
CA ASP A 380 -31.94 5.23 18.85
C ASP A 380 -30.78 4.25 18.94
N PHE A 381 -30.56 3.64 20.11
CA PHE A 381 -29.58 2.55 20.28
C PHE A 381 -29.90 1.36 19.37
N ALA A 382 -31.15 0.88 19.35
CA ALA A 382 -31.58 -0.25 18.53
C ALA A 382 -31.33 0.01 17.01
N ASN A 383 -31.61 1.25 16.55
CA ASN A 383 -31.37 1.63 15.17
C ASN A 383 -29.88 1.62 14.80
N GLU A 384 -28.99 2.04 15.72
CA GLU A 384 -27.54 2.00 15.47
C GLU A 384 -26.98 0.58 15.64
N ALA A 385 -27.47 -0.19 16.62
CA ALA A 385 -27.06 -1.58 16.84
C ALA A 385 -27.34 -2.47 15.60
N VAL A 386 -28.48 -2.26 14.95
CA VAL A 386 -28.83 -2.95 13.69
C VAL A 386 -27.80 -2.68 12.58
N LYS A 387 -27.22 -1.46 12.53
CA LYS A 387 -26.17 -1.14 11.56
C LYS A 387 -24.86 -1.89 11.83
N VAL A 388 -24.52 -2.09 13.11
CA VAL A 388 -23.38 -2.92 13.51
C VAL A 388 -23.61 -4.37 13.08
N LEU A 389 -24.80 -4.91 13.32
CA LEU A 389 -25.15 -6.29 12.98
C LEU A 389 -25.27 -6.57 11.47
N TYR A 390 -25.32 -5.53 10.64
CA TYR A 390 -25.35 -5.71 9.17
C TYR A 390 -24.18 -6.54 8.64
N PHE A 391 -23.00 -6.40 9.24
CA PHE A 391 -21.77 -7.10 8.84
C PHE A 391 -21.57 -8.45 9.50
N ALA A 392 -22.39 -8.80 10.49
CA ALA A 392 -22.34 -10.05 11.21
C ALA A 392 -22.84 -11.24 10.37
N THR A 393 -22.36 -12.44 10.69
CA THR A 393 -22.90 -13.67 10.12
C THR A 393 -24.35 -13.91 10.58
N PRO A 394 -25.16 -14.71 9.86
CA PRO A 394 -26.53 -15.00 10.26
C PRO A 394 -26.65 -15.55 11.70
N ILE A 395 -25.69 -16.36 12.14
CA ILE A 395 -25.67 -16.92 13.51
C ILE A 395 -25.38 -15.83 14.53
N GLU A 396 -24.39 -14.99 14.29
CA GLU A 396 -24.06 -13.85 15.15
C GLU A 396 -25.23 -12.86 15.20
N GLN A 397 -25.86 -12.57 14.06
CA GLN A 397 -27.05 -11.71 14.03
C GLN A 397 -28.15 -12.24 14.97
N ASP A 398 -28.44 -13.54 14.91
CA ASP A 398 -29.46 -14.14 15.75
C ASP A 398 -29.12 -14.07 17.23
N LEU A 399 -27.86 -14.38 17.57
CA LEU A 399 -27.34 -14.32 18.93
C LEU A 399 -27.40 -12.90 19.52
N TYR A 400 -26.85 -11.91 18.79
CA TYR A 400 -26.81 -10.53 19.28
C TYR A 400 -28.17 -9.84 19.25
N LEU A 401 -29.06 -10.18 18.32
CA LEU A 401 -30.45 -9.71 18.37
C LEU A 401 -31.17 -10.21 19.60
N SER A 402 -30.93 -11.45 20.06
CA SER A 402 -31.49 -11.97 21.30
C SER A 402 -30.95 -11.19 22.50
N LYS A 403 -29.62 -10.97 22.57
CA LYS A 403 -28.96 -10.19 23.65
C LYS A 403 -29.53 -8.76 23.73
N ILE A 404 -29.68 -8.08 22.58
CA ILE A 404 -30.25 -6.72 22.52
C ILE A 404 -31.73 -6.72 22.91
N SER A 405 -32.50 -7.71 22.48
CA SER A 405 -33.91 -7.89 22.81
C SER A 405 -34.12 -7.97 24.33
N GLU A 406 -33.38 -8.85 25.01
CA GLU A 406 -33.40 -9.01 26.48
C GLU A 406 -33.02 -7.71 27.18
N GLU A 407 -31.94 -7.07 26.77
CA GLU A 407 -31.40 -5.87 27.39
C GLU A 407 -32.34 -4.64 27.26
N LEU A 408 -32.99 -4.46 26.12
CA LEU A 408 -33.90 -3.36 25.90
C LEU A 408 -35.33 -3.64 26.39
N GLY A 409 -35.69 -4.89 26.65
CA GLY A 409 -37.06 -5.33 26.92
C GLY A 409 -37.97 -5.16 25.70
N ILE A 410 -37.44 -5.39 24.49
CA ILE A 410 -38.15 -5.28 23.19
C ILE A 410 -38.14 -6.67 22.55
N GLU A 411 -39.24 -7.07 21.95
CA GLU A 411 -39.28 -8.36 21.24
C GLU A 411 -38.24 -8.41 20.10
N LYS A 412 -37.70 -9.59 19.84
CA LYS A 412 -36.68 -9.85 18.81
C LYS A 412 -37.20 -9.61 17.38
N ALA A 413 -38.49 -9.88 17.14
CA ALA A 413 -39.09 -9.81 15.80
C ALA A 413 -39.01 -8.40 15.19
N PRO A 414 -39.34 -7.29 15.86
CA PRO A 414 -39.15 -5.92 15.36
C PRO A 414 -37.68 -5.60 15.03
N LEU A 415 -36.72 -6.02 15.87
CA LEU A 415 -35.30 -5.80 15.65
C LEU A 415 -34.80 -6.52 14.38
N LYS A 416 -35.26 -7.76 14.17
CA LYS A 416 -34.97 -8.55 12.98
C LYS A 416 -35.57 -7.89 11.71
N ALA A 417 -36.80 -7.41 11.79
CA ALA A 417 -37.45 -6.70 10.67
C ALA A 417 -36.69 -5.41 10.32
N GLN A 418 -36.20 -4.67 11.32
CA GLN A 418 -35.39 -3.46 11.13
C GLN A 418 -34.05 -3.80 10.46
N LEU A 419 -33.38 -4.89 10.86
CA LEU A 419 -32.14 -5.36 10.25
C LEU A 419 -32.35 -5.70 8.76
N GLU A 420 -33.39 -6.44 8.44
CA GLU A 420 -33.70 -6.81 7.05
C GLU A 420 -34.07 -5.58 6.20
N SER A 421 -34.79 -4.62 6.77
CA SER A 421 -35.07 -3.32 6.10
C SER A 421 -33.77 -2.55 5.82
N TYR A 422 -32.84 -2.52 6.78
CA TYR A 422 -31.54 -1.87 6.62
C TYR A 422 -30.70 -2.56 5.54
N LYS A 423 -30.62 -3.90 5.54
CA LYS A 423 -29.92 -4.70 4.51
C LYS A 423 -30.45 -4.36 3.10
N ARG A 424 -31.77 -4.34 2.91
CA ARG A 424 -32.39 -3.99 1.61
C ARG A 424 -32.00 -2.60 1.15
N ARG A 425 -32.00 -1.60 2.05
CA ARG A 425 -31.60 -0.22 1.72
C ARG A 425 -30.13 -0.11 1.32
N VAL A 426 -29.23 -0.76 2.08
CA VAL A 426 -27.79 -0.75 1.80
C VAL A 426 -27.50 -1.47 0.48
N ASN A 427 -28.08 -2.65 0.26
CA ASN A 427 -27.88 -3.40 -0.99
C ASN A 427 -28.41 -2.65 -2.22
N ALA A 428 -29.55 -1.97 -2.10
CA ALA A 428 -30.08 -1.13 -3.17
C ALA A 428 -29.15 0.08 -3.45
N LYS A 429 -28.61 0.70 -2.40
CA LYS A 429 -27.65 1.81 -2.53
C LYS A 429 -26.32 1.34 -3.15
N ASN A 430 -25.83 0.18 -2.75
CA ASN A 430 -24.57 -0.39 -3.29
C ASN A 430 -24.74 -0.74 -4.77
N LYS A 431 -25.81 -1.43 -5.17
CA LYS A 431 -26.11 -1.68 -6.59
C LYS A 431 -26.20 -0.39 -7.41
N ARG A 432 -26.83 0.67 -6.86
CA ARG A 432 -26.89 1.98 -7.52
C ARG A 432 -25.53 2.68 -7.60
N ASN A 433 -24.69 2.50 -6.59
CA ASN A 433 -23.34 3.05 -6.56
C ASN A 433 -22.40 2.25 -7.47
N GLU A 434 -22.49 0.93 -7.52
CA GLU A 434 -21.77 0.08 -8.49
C GLU A 434 -22.14 0.45 -9.93
N PHE A 435 -23.42 0.62 -10.21
CA PHE A 435 -23.86 1.09 -11.54
C PHE A 435 -23.33 2.51 -11.83
N LYS A 436 -23.32 3.40 -10.84
CA LYS A 436 -22.75 4.75 -10.98
C LYS A 436 -21.21 4.72 -11.05
N SER A 437 -20.50 3.83 -10.36
CA SER A 437 -19.04 3.74 -10.43
C SER A 437 -18.61 3.19 -11.79
N ILE A 438 -19.27 2.16 -12.30
CA ILE A 438 -19.03 1.63 -13.66
C ILE A 438 -19.28 2.73 -14.71
N MET A 439 -20.34 3.52 -14.56
CA MET A 439 -20.62 4.66 -15.45
C MET A 439 -19.63 5.82 -15.21
N ASN A 440 -19.26 6.12 -13.95
CA ASN A 440 -18.39 7.23 -13.61
C ASN A 440 -16.88 6.91 -13.77
N GLU A 441 -16.43 5.66 -13.65
CA GLU A 441 -15.04 5.30 -13.95
C GLU A 441 -14.76 5.39 -15.45
N SER A 442 -15.70 4.95 -16.28
CA SER A 442 -15.57 5.18 -17.71
C SER A 442 -15.57 6.67 -18.08
N VAL A 443 -16.33 7.51 -17.35
CA VAL A 443 -16.39 8.96 -17.56
C VAL A 443 -15.29 9.73 -16.81
N LYS A 444 -14.91 9.31 -15.59
CA LYS A 444 -13.84 10.00 -14.80
C LYS A 444 -12.45 9.70 -15.34
N ASN A 445 -12.13 8.49 -15.77
CA ASN A 445 -10.84 8.21 -16.38
C ASN A 445 -10.68 8.98 -17.69
N SER A 446 -11.70 9.03 -18.54
CA SER A 446 -11.66 9.84 -19.73
C SER A 446 -11.69 11.36 -19.45
N ALA A 447 -12.39 11.83 -18.40
CA ALA A 447 -12.45 13.24 -18.01
C ALA A 447 -11.20 13.73 -17.25
N ARG A 448 -10.54 12.85 -16.47
CA ARG A 448 -9.27 13.16 -15.82
C ARG A 448 -8.14 13.30 -16.83
N ILE A 449 -8.03 12.36 -17.77
CA ILE A 449 -7.07 12.40 -18.86
C ILE A 449 -7.32 13.61 -19.78
N SER A 450 -8.59 13.93 -20.08
CA SER A 450 -8.91 15.10 -20.90
C SER A 450 -8.67 16.44 -20.20
N ARG A 451 -8.71 16.51 -18.85
CA ARG A 451 -8.35 17.72 -18.09
C ARG A 451 -6.83 17.90 -17.98
N GLU A 452 -6.08 16.81 -17.79
CA GLU A 452 -4.62 16.85 -17.67
C GLU A 452 -3.92 17.06 -19.02
N SER A 453 -4.50 16.57 -20.13
CA SER A 453 -3.92 16.64 -21.48
C SER A 453 -4.57 17.70 -22.39
N GLY A 454 -5.66 18.34 -21.97
CA GLY A 454 -6.47 19.22 -22.83
C GLY A 454 -7.02 18.52 -24.09
N THR A 455 -7.17 17.18 -24.05
CA THR A 455 -7.55 16.30 -25.17
C THR A 455 -8.99 15.82 -24.98
N THR A 456 -9.76 15.68 -26.07
CA THR A 456 -11.14 15.26 -25.99
C THR A 456 -11.27 13.80 -25.53
N SER A 457 -12.36 13.45 -24.81
CA SER A 457 -12.68 12.07 -24.40
C SER A 457 -12.72 11.09 -25.60
N LYS A 458 -13.05 11.59 -26.80
CA LYS A 458 -13.05 10.81 -28.04
C LYS A 458 -11.64 10.43 -28.47
N ALA A 459 -10.69 11.36 -28.37
CA ALA A 459 -9.29 11.11 -28.73
C ALA A 459 -8.61 10.13 -27.74
N VAL A 460 -8.91 10.21 -26.44
CA VAL A 460 -8.41 9.24 -25.46
C VAL A 460 -8.87 7.83 -25.76
N LYS A 461 -10.17 7.64 -26.07
CA LYS A 461 -10.69 6.34 -26.48
C LYS A 461 -10.09 5.84 -27.79
N ALA A 462 -9.80 6.76 -28.72
CA ALA A 462 -9.11 6.42 -29.95
C ALA A 462 -7.66 5.99 -29.68
N CYS A 463 -6.93 6.61 -28.71
CA CYS A 463 -5.61 6.16 -28.28
C CYS A 463 -5.64 4.77 -27.66
N GLU A 464 -6.58 4.50 -26.74
CA GLU A 464 -6.74 3.16 -26.14
C GLU A 464 -6.96 2.09 -27.22
N ARG A 465 -7.86 2.36 -28.16
CA ARG A 465 -8.17 1.43 -29.26
C ARG A 465 -7.01 1.27 -30.22
N PHE A 466 -6.33 2.35 -30.55
CA PHE A 466 -5.12 2.37 -31.39
C PHE A 466 -4.00 1.51 -30.80
N ILE A 467 -3.68 1.71 -29.51
CA ILE A 467 -2.65 0.92 -28.81
C ILE A 467 -3.04 -0.55 -28.75
N TYR A 468 -4.30 -0.86 -28.41
CA TYR A 468 -4.80 -2.24 -28.41
C TYR A 468 -4.58 -2.92 -29.77
N LEU A 469 -5.01 -2.27 -30.86
CA LEU A 469 -4.89 -2.81 -32.22
C LEU A 469 -3.43 -2.97 -32.66
N LEU A 470 -2.56 -2.03 -32.32
CA LEU A 470 -1.13 -2.11 -32.64
C LEU A 470 -0.44 -3.28 -31.93
N ILE A 471 -0.78 -3.52 -30.67
CA ILE A 471 -0.22 -4.61 -29.86
C ILE A 471 -0.77 -5.97 -30.30
N LYS A 472 -2.09 -6.07 -30.49
CA LYS A 472 -2.75 -7.35 -30.80
C LYS A 472 -2.59 -7.77 -32.26
N TYR A 473 -2.43 -6.79 -33.16
CA TYR A 473 -2.30 -6.99 -34.61
C TYR A 473 -1.06 -6.25 -35.13
N PRO A 474 0.16 -6.82 -34.94
CA PRO A 474 1.44 -6.15 -35.30
C PRO A 474 1.53 -5.70 -36.77
N ASP A 475 0.82 -6.38 -37.67
CA ASP A 475 0.72 -5.98 -39.09
C ASP A 475 0.18 -4.57 -39.32
N CYS A 476 -0.49 -3.98 -38.31
CA CYS A 476 -0.97 -2.60 -38.35
C CYS A 476 0.17 -1.58 -38.45
N ILE A 477 1.40 -1.94 -38.09
CA ILE A 477 2.60 -1.07 -38.24
C ILE A 477 2.77 -0.58 -39.68
N LYS A 478 2.36 -1.36 -40.69
CA LYS A 478 2.43 -1.01 -42.09
C LYS A 478 1.62 0.25 -42.49
N TYR A 479 0.68 0.67 -41.62
CA TYR A 479 -0.20 1.82 -41.84
C TYR A 479 0.22 3.05 -41.05
N LEU A 480 1.37 3.03 -40.39
CA LEU A 480 1.91 4.14 -39.59
C LEU A 480 2.71 5.17 -40.40
N ASP A 481 2.78 5.00 -41.74
CA ASP A 481 3.54 5.90 -42.57
C ASP A 481 3.07 7.36 -42.38
N GLY A 482 4.01 8.25 -42.04
CA GLY A 482 3.73 9.65 -41.71
C GLY A 482 2.92 9.87 -40.41
N PHE A 483 2.83 8.91 -39.50
CA PHE A 483 2.20 9.11 -38.18
C PHE A 483 3.20 9.79 -37.22
N ASN A 484 2.73 10.85 -36.58
CA ASN A 484 3.50 11.57 -35.56
C ASN A 484 2.96 11.22 -34.17
N GLU A 485 3.83 10.75 -33.26
CA GLU A 485 3.51 10.38 -31.89
C GLU A 485 2.89 11.53 -31.07
N ASN A 486 3.11 12.80 -31.51
CA ASN A 486 2.48 13.96 -30.87
C ASN A 486 0.95 13.99 -31.06
N CYS A 487 0.39 13.16 -31.92
CA CYS A 487 -1.06 12.95 -32.03
C CYS A 487 -1.65 12.15 -30.85
N LEU A 488 -0.81 11.52 -30.03
CA LEU A 488 -1.26 10.74 -28.88
C LEU A 488 -1.57 11.63 -27.68
N ALA A 489 -2.58 11.22 -26.89
CA ALA A 489 -3.23 12.07 -25.90
C ALA A 489 -2.33 12.47 -24.72
N ASP A 490 -1.44 11.60 -24.28
CA ASP A 490 -0.54 11.83 -23.13
C ASP A 490 0.80 11.09 -23.29
N SER A 491 1.71 11.30 -22.32
CA SER A 491 3.06 10.70 -22.30
C SER A 491 3.00 9.18 -22.22
N PHE A 492 2.02 8.61 -21.52
CA PHE A 492 1.84 7.17 -21.42
C PHE A 492 1.60 6.52 -22.78
N PHE A 493 0.65 7.03 -23.56
CA PHE A 493 0.39 6.48 -24.89
C PHE A 493 1.57 6.64 -25.83
N LYS A 494 2.34 7.74 -25.70
CA LYS A 494 3.58 7.94 -26.48
C LYS A 494 4.64 6.90 -26.13
N GLN A 495 4.90 6.67 -24.87
CA GLN A 495 5.88 5.67 -24.42
C GLN A 495 5.48 4.27 -24.85
N VAL A 496 4.22 3.87 -24.62
CA VAL A 496 3.71 2.57 -25.05
C VAL A 496 3.81 2.38 -26.56
N TYR A 497 3.46 3.41 -27.33
CA TYR A 497 3.61 3.39 -28.78
C TYR A 497 5.05 3.17 -29.23
N LEU A 498 6.00 3.95 -28.70
CA LEU A 498 7.42 3.85 -29.06
C LEU A 498 8.00 2.46 -28.72
N ILE A 499 7.64 1.91 -27.55
CA ILE A 499 8.06 0.57 -27.16
C ILE A 499 7.44 -0.49 -28.08
N ALA A 500 6.14 -0.39 -28.38
CA ALA A 500 5.44 -1.34 -29.24
C ALA A 500 6.03 -1.37 -30.67
N VAL A 501 6.30 -0.21 -31.24
CA VAL A 501 6.92 -0.09 -32.57
C VAL A 501 8.34 -0.65 -32.57
N SER A 502 9.14 -0.34 -31.55
CA SER A 502 10.49 -0.87 -31.39
C SER A 502 10.48 -2.40 -31.25
N ASN A 503 9.58 -2.96 -30.47
CA ASN A 503 9.45 -4.41 -30.31
C ASN A 503 9.11 -5.08 -31.66
N ILE A 504 8.11 -4.58 -32.39
CA ILE A 504 7.72 -5.13 -33.69
C ILE A 504 8.88 -5.05 -34.71
N GLN A 505 9.61 -3.94 -34.74
CA GLN A 505 10.74 -3.76 -35.66
C GLN A 505 11.92 -4.70 -35.36
N ASN A 506 12.10 -5.07 -34.08
CA ASN A 506 13.13 -5.99 -33.64
C ASN A 506 12.66 -7.45 -33.61
N GLY A 507 11.43 -7.74 -34.06
CA GLY A 507 10.88 -9.11 -34.09
C GLY A 507 10.48 -9.65 -32.71
N TYR A 508 10.27 -8.79 -31.72
CA TYR A 508 9.78 -9.18 -30.39
C TYR A 508 8.27 -9.08 -30.30
N ASP A 509 7.69 -9.95 -29.47
CA ASP A 509 6.29 -9.87 -29.12
C ASP A 509 5.97 -8.61 -28.30
N ASN A 510 4.73 -8.09 -28.43
CA ASN A 510 4.23 -6.95 -27.64
C ASN A 510 3.46 -7.42 -26.37
N ASP A 511 4.00 -8.41 -25.68
CA ASP A 511 3.45 -8.81 -24.38
C ASP A 511 3.83 -7.83 -23.26
N LEU A 512 3.03 -7.78 -22.21
CA LEU A 512 3.23 -6.86 -21.08
C LEU A 512 4.62 -6.92 -20.47
N MET A 513 5.25 -8.12 -20.46
CA MET A 513 6.60 -8.31 -19.94
C MET A 513 7.66 -7.48 -20.69
N ASN A 514 7.46 -7.22 -21.99
CA ASN A 514 8.36 -6.40 -22.80
C ASN A 514 8.19 -4.89 -22.55
N PHE A 515 7.15 -4.50 -21.82
CA PHE A 515 6.92 -3.14 -21.34
C PHE A 515 7.39 -2.96 -19.89
N SER A 516 7.44 -4.06 -19.12
CA SER A 516 7.83 -4.07 -17.70
C SER A 516 9.26 -3.54 -17.54
N GLY A 517 9.45 -2.59 -16.58
CA GLY A 517 10.73 -1.91 -16.39
C GLY A 517 11.04 -0.77 -17.37
N LYS A 518 10.27 -0.63 -18.46
CA LYS A 518 10.35 0.49 -19.42
C LYS A 518 9.28 1.57 -19.12
N ILE A 519 8.18 1.18 -18.47
CA ILE A 519 7.13 2.06 -17.95
C ILE A 519 6.92 1.76 -16.44
N SER A 520 6.25 2.66 -15.73
CA SER A 520 5.96 2.48 -14.30
C SER A 520 4.95 1.36 -14.04
N ASP A 521 4.86 0.88 -12.79
CA ASP A 521 3.90 -0.15 -12.39
C ASP A 521 2.44 0.27 -12.60
N ASP A 522 2.14 1.55 -12.34
CA ASP A 522 0.80 2.09 -12.55
C ASP A 522 0.46 2.15 -14.05
N GLU A 523 1.44 2.50 -14.89
CA GLU A 523 1.31 2.51 -16.35
C GLU A 523 1.21 1.08 -16.91
N THR A 524 1.95 0.13 -16.36
CA THR A 524 1.82 -1.30 -16.71
C THR A 524 0.42 -1.83 -16.35
N GLY A 525 -0.12 -1.45 -15.17
CA GLY A 525 -1.50 -1.73 -14.78
C GLY A 525 -2.52 -1.11 -15.74
N ARG A 526 -2.29 0.14 -16.18
CA ARG A 526 -3.15 0.83 -17.17
C ARG A 526 -3.14 0.12 -18.53
N LEU A 527 -1.95 -0.29 -19.01
CA LEU A 527 -1.81 -1.04 -20.25
C LEU A 527 -2.51 -2.40 -20.17
N SER A 528 -2.32 -3.13 -19.07
CA SER A 528 -3.02 -4.39 -18.81
C SER A 528 -4.54 -4.22 -18.87
N GLY A 529 -5.08 -3.14 -18.28
CA GLY A 529 -6.50 -2.80 -18.35
C GLY A 529 -7.00 -2.51 -19.76
N ILE A 530 -6.18 -1.92 -20.64
CA ILE A 530 -6.51 -1.71 -22.06
C ILE A 530 -6.55 -3.05 -22.82
N LEU A 531 -5.58 -3.92 -22.57
CA LEU A 531 -5.46 -5.22 -23.23
C LEU A 531 -6.50 -6.24 -22.74
N ALA A 532 -6.94 -6.13 -21.48
CA ALA A 532 -7.96 -7.00 -20.88
C ALA A 532 -9.39 -6.73 -21.36
N ARG A 533 -9.63 -5.59 -22.02
CA ARG A 533 -10.95 -5.31 -22.62
C ARG A 533 -11.10 -6.18 -23.86
N GLU A 534 -12.11 -7.06 -23.87
CA GLU A 534 -12.48 -7.86 -25.05
C GLU A 534 -13.05 -6.92 -26.11
N TYR A 535 -12.20 -6.47 -27.00
CA TYR A 535 -12.58 -5.74 -28.20
C TYR A 535 -12.66 -6.73 -29.37
N GLU A 536 -13.80 -7.38 -29.58
CA GLU A 536 -13.99 -8.09 -30.84
C GLU A 536 -13.83 -7.12 -32.02
N SER A 537 -12.85 -7.36 -32.87
CA SER A 537 -12.66 -6.62 -34.10
C SER A 537 -12.90 -7.51 -35.29
N THR A 538 -13.92 -7.17 -36.07
CA THR A 538 -14.22 -7.86 -37.32
C THR A 538 -13.33 -7.40 -38.48
N ASN A 539 -12.73 -6.19 -38.35
CA ASN A 539 -11.80 -5.65 -39.33
C ASN A 539 -10.75 -4.74 -38.67
N PRO A 540 -9.67 -5.32 -38.09
CA PRO A 540 -8.65 -4.56 -37.37
C PRO A 540 -8.00 -3.46 -38.19
N LYS A 541 -7.80 -3.69 -39.49
CA LYS A 541 -7.23 -2.70 -40.41
C LYS A 541 -8.10 -1.44 -40.53
N ALA A 542 -9.39 -1.62 -40.80
CA ALA A 542 -10.31 -0.48 -40.97
C ALA A 542 -10.42 0.32 -39.68
N GLU A 543 -10.56 -0.36 -38.54
CA GLU A 543 -10.63 0.28 -37.22
C GLU A 543 -9.34 1.03 -36.86
N PHE A 544 -8.16 0.47 -37.17
CA PHE A 544 -6.87 1.12 -36.96
C PHE A 544 -6.75 2.42 -37.77
N LEU A 545 -7.13 2.39 -39.04
CA LEU A 545 -7.14 3.56 -39.89
C LEU A 545 -8.13 4.64 -39.43
N ASP A 546 -9.27 4.25 -38.89
CA ASP A 546 -10.24 5.19 -38.32
C ASP A 546 -9.72 5.83 -37.02
N CYS A 547 -9.02 5.08 -36.16
CA CYS A 547 -8.30 5.65 -35.02
C CYS A 547 -7.27 6.70 -35.46
N LEU A 548 -6.46 6.40 -36.47
CA LEU A 548 -5.49 7.34 -37.04
C LEU A 548 -6.12 8.63 -37.54
N LYS A 549 -7.28 8.55 -38.24
CA LYS A 549 -8.02 9.74 -38.70
C LYS A 549 -8.48 10.60 -37.51
N VAL A 550 -9.03 9.98 -36.46
CA VAL A 550 -9.47 10.71 -35.25
C VAL A 550 -8.30 11.41 -34.57
N LEU A 551 -7.16 10.73 -34.41
CA LEU A 551 -5.98 11.28 -33.78
C LEU A 551 -5.34 12.43 -34.56
N LYS A 552 -5.26 12.33 -35.91
CA LYS A 552 -4.78 13.40 -36.76
C LYS A 552 -5.71 14.62 -36.72
N ALA A 553 -7.03 14.41 -36.80
CA ALA A 553 -8.01 15.52 -36.79
C ALA A 553 -8.01 16.30 -35.46
N GLU A 554 -7.62 15.67 -34.32
CA GLU A 554 -7.51 16.36 -33.03
C GLU A 554 -6.32 17.31 -32.98
N VAL A 555 -5.20 16.95 -33.60
CA VAL A 555 -4.01 17.84 -33.74
C VAL A 555 -4.32 19.03 -34.66
N ASP A 556 -5.00 18.79 -35.77
CA ASP A 556 -5.40 19.87 -36.67
C ASP A 556 -6.32 20.89 -36.00
N LYS A 557 -7.21 20.43 -35.11
CA LYS A 557 -8.04 21.31 -34.29
C LYS A 557 -7.22 22.12 -33.27
N LYS A 558 -6.24 21.51 -32.61
CA LYS A 558 -5.34 22.21 -31.66
C LYS A 558 -4.50 23.27 -32.40
N ASN A 559 -4.01 22.94 -33.57
CA ASN A 559 -3.22 23.86 -34.38
C ASN A 559 -4.06 25.04 -34.92
N LYS A 560 -5.32 24.79 -35.32
CA LYS A 560 -6.25 25.84 -35.75
C LYS A 560 -6.62 26.79 -34.60
N SER A 561 -6.90 26.25 -33.39
CA SER A 561 -7.19 27.08 -32.23
C SER A 561 -6.00 27.95 -31.80
N ALA A 562 -4.78 27.47 -31.96
CA ALA A 562 -3.56 28.25 -31.63
C ALA A 562 -3.27 29.36 -32.65
N SER A 563 -3.66 29.20 -33.92
CA SER A 563 -3.49 30.21 -34.96
C SER A 563 -4.57 31.31 -34.95
N GLU A 564 -5.69 31.09 -34.26
CA GLU A 564 -6.80 32.04 -34.11
C GLU A 564 -6.77 32.80 -32.76
N MET A 565 -5.81 32.51 -31.87
CA MET A 565 -5.65 33.21 -30.57
C MET A 565 -5.05 34.63 -30.81
N SER A 566 -5.66 35.61 -30.15
CA SER A 566 -5.08 36.97 -30.11
C SER A 566 -3.82 36.99 -29.22
N ASP A 567 -2.91 37.96 -29.49
CA ASP A 567 -1.64 38.14 -28.75
C ASP A 567 -1.87 38.28 -27.21
N ASP A 568 -3.01 38.81 -26.79
CA ASP A 568 -3.37 38.97 -25.37
C ASP A 568 -3.82 37.64 -24.70
N GLU A 569 -4.46 36.77 -25.42
CA GLU A 569 -4.81 35.42 -24.95
C GLU A 569 -3.57 34.53 -24.86
N PHE A 570 -2.65 34.68 -25.81
CA PHE A 570 -1.35 33.98 -25.81
C PHE A 570 -0.48 34.39 -24.60
N ARG A 571 -0.44 35.69 -24.23
CA ARG A 571 0.29 36.18 -23.05
C ARG A 571 -0.27 35.68 -21.72
N LYS A 572 -1.57 35.46 -21.58
CA LYS A 572 -2.21 34.94 -20.37
C LYS A 572 -1.87 33.46 -20.08
N LEU A 573 -1.54 32.68 -21.09
CA LEU A 573 -1.11 31.28 -20.94
C LEU A 573 0.26 31.13 -20.24
N PHE A 574 1.13 32.14 -20.31
CA PHE A 574 2.50 32.13 -19.75
C PHE A 574 2.64 32.95 -18.44
N GLN A 575 1.56 33.54 -17.92
CA GLN A 575 1.58 34.29 -16.65
C GLN A 575 1.21 33.47 -15.43
N ASN A 576 0.86 32.18 -15.58
CA ASN A 576 0.47 31.26 -14.50
C ASN A 576 1.37 29.99 -14.45
N THR A 577 2.66 30.13 -14.75
CA THR A 577 3.67 29.12 -14.46
C THR A 577 4.68 29.59 -13.42
#